data_6866f8d3df8dd38ea76f56ddbd3c1769
#
_entry.id   6866f8d3df8dd38ea76f56ddbd3c1769
#
_cell.length_a   1.000
_cell.length_b   1.000
_cell.length_c   1.000
_cell.angle_alpha   90.00
_cell.angle_beta   90.00
_cell.angle_gamma   90.00
#
_symmetry.space_group_name_H-M   'P 1'
#
loop_
_entity.id
_entity.type
_entity.pdbx_description
1 polymer ?
#
loop_
_entity_poly.entity_id
_entity_poly.type
_entity_poly.pdbx_seq_one_letter_code
_entity_poly.pdbx_strand_id
1 'polypeptide(L)'
;MSQRVFITGGASGLGRELALIYARAGARVCIGDVHEARGQETQRELTLAGASDARFIPCNVTIDDDVQHVAETLSEDWGGLDVLINNAGVAGAGAIEDVSISDWNWIIDINLLGVVRGCKVFTPIFKRQGNGHIVNIASMAGLLDVPRMASYNVTKAAVVALSTTLEQELMEHGIKVSVVCPSFFQTNLEETMRSTDPGLTKMMNKLLASGKLSAEQVAQIIVDGVREGKVHILPHASGAKLWRAKRYLPHVLYSKMFQKSMQRMKPRSARY
;
A
#
# COMPACT_ATOMS: atom_id res chain seq x y z
N MET A 1 5.19 -7.01 -25.94
CA MET A 1 4.01 -7.58 -25.24
C MET A 1 3.51 -6.55 -24.25
N SER A 2 2.19 -6.47 -24.01
CA SER A 2 1.62 -5.58 -22.99
C SER A 2 2.00 -6.07 -21.60
N GLN A 3 2.31 -5.16 -20.68
CA GLN A 3 2.68 -5.47 -19.29
C GLN A 3 1.49 -6.10 -18.56
N ARG A 4 1.72 -7.16 -17.76
CA ARG A 4 0.70 -7.88 -16.97
C ARG A 4 0.81 -7.42 -15.51
N VAL A 5 -0.27 -6.87 -14.98
CA VAL A 5 -0.27 -6.24 -13.65
C VAL A 5 -1.42 -6.78 -12.81
N PHE A 6 -1.13 -7.18 -11.57
CA PHE A 6 -2.13 -7.53 -10.57
C PHE A 6 -2.04 -6.60 -9.37
N ILE A 7 -3.20 -6.10 -8.91
CA ILE A 7 -3.30 -5.12 -7.82
C ILE A 7 -4.34 -5.59 -6.81
N THR A 8 -3.95 -5.82 -5.55
CA THR A 8 -4.88 -6.10 -4.46
C THR A 8 -5.48 -4.81 -3.91
N GLY A 9 -6.77 -4.84 -3.49
CA GLY A 9 -7.49 -3.63 -3.09
C GLY A 9 -7.66 -2.65 -4.25
N GLY A 10 -7.89 -3.17 -5.45
CA GLY A 10 -7.93 -2.41 -6.70
C GLY A 10 -9.25 -1.74 -7.01
N ALA A 11 -10.31 -1.97 -6.22
CA ALA A 11 -11.64 -1.44 -6.49
C ALA A 11 -11.87 0.00 -6.00
N SER A 12 -10.90 0.61 -5.31
CA SER A 12 -11.03 1.97 -4.82
C SER A 12 -9.70 2.67 -4.55
N GLY A 13 -9.74 3.96 -4.27
CA GLY A 13 -8.62 4.76 -3.78
C GLY A 13 -7.34 4.61 -4.60
N LEU A 14 -6.22 4.39 -3.92
CA LEU A 14 -4.90 4.28 -4.56
C LEU A 14 -4.81 3.10 -5.53
N GLY A 15 -5.37 1.93 -5.16
CA GLY A 15 -5.35 0.73 -5.99
C GLY A 15 -6.04 0.95 -7.34
N ARG A 16 -7.22 1.60 -7.32
CA ARG A 16 -7.95 1.98 -8.54
C ARG A 16 -7.15 2.95 -9.42
N GLU A 17 -6.55 3.99 -8.84
CA GLU A 17 -5.76 4.95 -9.60
C GLU A 17 -4.50 4.32 -10.21
N LEU A 18 -3.81 3.43 -9.48
CA LEU A 18 -2.71 2.63 -10.03
C LEU A 18 -3.18 1.79 -11.22
N ALA A 19 -4.30 1.09 -11.08
CA ALA A 19 -4.87 0.27 -12.13
C ALA A 19 -5.21 1.10 -13.39
N LEU A 20 -5.80 2.28 -13.23
CA LEU A 20 -6.13 3.18 -14.33
C LEU A 20 -4.89 3.69 -15.07
N ILE A 21 -3.79 3.99 -14.36
CA ILE A 21 -2.53 4.42 -15.02
C ILE A 21 -1.97 3.28 -15.87
N TYR A 22 -1.95 2.06 -15.38
CA TYR A 22 -1.51 0.90 -16.16
C TYR A 22 -2.45 0.62 -17.34
N ALA A 23 -3.76 0.76 -17.17
CA ALA A 23 -4.75 0.60 -18.23
C ALA A 23 -4.53 1.61 -19.38
N ARG A 24 -4.35 2.91 -19.04
CA ARG A 24 -4.03 3.97 -20.02
C ARG A 24 -2.72 3.70 -20.77
N ALA A 25 -1.81 2.93 -20.20
CA ALA A 25 -0.58 2.48 -20.87
C ALA A 25 -0.77 1.19 -21.72
N GLY A 26 -1.98 0.70 -21.88
CA GLY A 26 -2.30 -0.50 -22.67
C GLY A 26 -1.91 -1.82 -21.99
N ALA A 27 -1.72 -1.83 -20.67
CA ALA A 27 -1.38 -3.04 -19.92
C ALA A 27 -2.57 -4.02 -19.84
N ARG A 28 -2.28 -5.29 -19.54
CA ARG A 28 -3.26 -6.23 -19.00
C ARG A 28 -3.35 -5.98 -17.50
N VAL A 29 -4.52 -5.62 -17.01
CA VAL A 29 -4.70 -5.23 -15.60
C VAL A 29 -5.73 -6.12 -14.93
N CYS A 30 -5.33 -6.83 -13.91
CA CYS A 30 -6.22 -7.54 -13.00
C CYS A 30 -6.26 -6.81 -11.66
N ILE A 31 -7.45 -6.63 -11.13
CA ILE A 31 -7.66 -6.12 -9.76
C ILE A 31 -8.32 -7.19 -8.91
N GLY A 32 -7.86 -7.33 -7.66
CA GLY A 32 -8.50 -8.16 -6.62
C GLY A 32 -9.08 -7.27 -5.53
N ASP A 33 -10.31 -7.53 -5.12
CA ASP A 33 -10.96 -6.80 -4.03
C ASP A 33 -12.08 -7.63 -3.41
N VAL A 34 -12.49 -7.29 -2.18
CA VAL A 34 -13.65 -7.92 -1.51
C VAL A 34 -14.98 -7.27 -1.91
N HIS A 35 -14.95 -6.08 -2.50
CA HIS A 35 -16.13 -5.31 -2.91
C HIS A 35 -16.50 -5.58 -4.38
N GLU A 36 -17.31 -6.61 -4.63
CA GLU A 36 -17.67 -7.05 -5.98
C GLU A 36 -18.24 -5.93 -6.87
N ALA A 37 -19.22 -5.18 -6.38
CA ALA A 37 -19.84 -4.12 -7.17
C ALA A 37 -18.85 -3.03 -7.61
N ARG A 38 -17.97 -2.57 -6.70
CA ARG A 38 -16.91 -1.61 -7.02
C ARG A 38 -15.86 -2.24 -7.93
N GLY A 39 -15.53 -3.52 -7.73
CA GLY A 39 -14.57 -4.25 -8.57
C GLY A 39 -15.04 -4.33 -10.01
N GLN A 40 -16.30 -4.70 -10.25
CA GLN A 40 -16.91 -4.75 -11.58
C GLN A 40 -16.97 -3.36 -12.24
N GLU A 41 -17.28 -2.31 -11.47
CA GLU A 41 -17.26 -0.94 -11.99
C GLU A 41 -15.85 -0.51 -12.40
N THR A 42 -14.85 -0.74 -11.54
CA THR A 42 -13.47 -0.44 -11.86
C THR A 42 -12.99 -1.24 -13.08
N GLN A 43 -13.36 -2.50 -13.22
CA GLN A 43 -13.05 -3.28 -14.44
C GLN A 43 -13.58 -2.61 -15.72
N ARG A 44 -14.82 -2.08 -15.70
CA ARG A 44 -15.36 -1.33 -16.86
C ARG A 44 -14.55 -0.08 -17.13
N GLU A 45 -14.19 0.66 -16.09
CA GLU A 45 -13.33 1.85 -16.21
C GLU A 45 -11.95 1.53 -16.79
N LEU A 46 -11.32 0.41 -16.39
CA LEU A 46 -10.05 -0.04 -16.94
C LEU A 46 -10.15 -0.36 -18.43
N THR A 47 -11.25 -1.01 -18.85
CA THR A 47 -11.51 -1.28 -20.27
C THR A 47 -11.65 0.03 -21.06
N LEU A 48 -12.44 0.97 -20.56
CA LEU A 48 -12.62 2.29 -21.18
C LEU A 48 -11.33 3.12 -21.20
N ALA A 49 -10.47 2.94 -20.21
CA ALA A 49 -9.18 3.62 -20.14
C ALA A 49 -8.12 3.06 -21.10
N GLY A 50 -8.37 1.90 -21.75
CA GLY A 50 -7.50 1.35 -22.78
C GLY A 50 -6.66 0.16 -22.34
N ALA A 51 -7.03 -0.53 -21.25
CA ALA A 51 -6.40 -1.80 -20.89
C ALA A 51 -6.55 -2.81 -22.03
N SER A 52 -5.48 -3.52 -22.38
CA SER A 52 -5.53 -4.57 -23.41
C SER A 52 -6.28 -5.83 -22.94
N ASP A 53 -6.37 -6.04 -21.64
CA ASP A 53 -7.25 -6.97 -20.93
C ASP A 53 -7.51 -6.42 -19.55
N ALA A 54 -8.77 -6.30 -19.12
CA ALA A 54 -9.19 -5.77 -17.82
C ALA A 54 -9.99 -6.83 -17.07
N ARG A 55 -9.53 -7.20 -15.87
CA ARG A 55 -10.15 -8.22 -15.05
C ARG A 55 -10.40 -7.76 -13.63
N PHE A 56 -11.51 -8.20 -13.08
CA PHE A 56 -11.78 -8.20 -11.66
C PHE A 56 -11.94 -9.63 -11.17
N ILE A 57 -11.21 -10.02 -10.15
CA ILE A 57 -11.35 -11.31 -9.47
C ILE A 57 -11.64 -11.01 -7.99
N PRO A 58 -12.78 -11.49 -7.43
CA PRO A 58 -13.02 -11.41 -5.99
C PRO A 58 -11.83 -12.02 -5.25
N CYS A 59 -11.22 -11.27 -4.34
CA CYS A 59 -10.02 -11.71 -3.63
C CYS A 59 -9.95 -11.06 -2.25
N ASN A 60 -10.10 -11.87 -1.23
CA ASN A 60 -9.83 -11.50 0.14
C ASN A 60 -8.39 -11.89 0.50
N VAL A 61 -7.52 -10.91 0.70
CA VAL A 61 -6.11 -11.14 1.00
C VAL A 61 -5.85 -11.87 2.33
N THR A 62 -6.89 -12.07 3.15
CA THR A 62 -6.80 -12.88 4.38
C THR A 62 -7.06 -14.38 4.15
N ILE A 63 -7.45 -14.76 2.93
CA ILE A 63 -7.74 -16.13 2.53
C ILE A 63 -6.67 -16.60 1.56
N ASP A 64 -5.92 -17.64 1.93
CA ASP A 64 -4.82 -18.17 1.13
C ASP A 64 -5.29 -18.64 -0.25
N ASP A 65 -6.44 -19.36 -0.29
CA ASP A 65 -7.01 -19.92 -1.52
C ASP A 65 -7.44 -18.83 -2.52
N ASP A 66 -7.94 -17.67 -2.05
CA ASP A 66 -8.32 -16.57 -2.93
C ASP A 66 -7.08 -16.02 -3.67
N VAL A 67 -5.97 -15.79 -2.94
CA VAL A 67 -4.73 -15.28 -3.54
C VAL A 67 -4.11 -16.31 -4.49
N GLN A 68 -4.16 -17.58 -4.11
CA GLN A 68 -3.69 -18.69 -4.93
C GLN A 68 -4.50 -18.79 -6.23
N HIS A 69 -5.83 -18.74 -6.16
CA HIS A 69 -6.73 -18.77 -7.31
C HIS A 69 -6.43 -17.64 -8.32
N VAL A 70 -6.19 -16.41 -7.84
CA VAL A 70 -5.78 -15.32 -8.74
C VAL A 70 -4.49 -15.66 -9.49
N ALA A 71 -3.49 -16.18 -8.78
CA ALA A 71 -2.20 -16.47 -9.38
C ALA A 71 -2.27 -17.61 -10.40
N GLU A 72 -3.07 -18.63 -10.15
CA GLU A 72 -3.35 -19.74 -11.08
C GLU A 72 -4.05 -19.22 -12.32
N THR A 73 -5.14 -18.48 -12.17
CA THR A 73 -5.90 -17.87 -13.27
C THR A 73 -4.99 -17.02 -14.17
N LEU A 74 -4.16 -16.14 -13.56
CA LEU A 74 -3.26 -15.28 -14.35
C LEU A 74 -2.12 -16.06 -15.00
N SER A 75 -1.66 -17.14 -14.37
CA SER A 75 -0.64 -18.01 -14.98
C SER A 75 -1.19 -18.77 -16.19
N GLU A 76 -2.41 -19.28 -16.11
CA GLU A 76 -3.08 -20.00 -17.20
C GLU A 76 -3.41 -19.09 -18.37
N ASP A 77 -4.05 -17.95 -18.09
CA ASP A 77 -4.60 -17.08 -19.13
C ASP A 77 -3.58 -16.10 -19.72
N TRP A 78 -2.65 -15.60 -18.89
CA TRP A 78 -1.66 -14.61 -19.30
C TRP A 78 -0.25 -15.18 -19.44
N GLY A 79 -0.03 -16.42 -19.02
CA GLY A 79 1.31 -17.03 -18.98
C GLY A 79 2.19 -16.47 -17.87
N GLY A 80 1.61 -15.86 -16.82
CA GLY A 80 2.30 -15.31 -15.68
C GLY A 80 2.00 -13.82 -15.41
N LEU A 81 2.90 -13.13 -14.71
CA LEU A 81 2.72 -11.75 -14.26
C LEU A 81 4.02 -10.95 -14.40
N ASP A 82 3.96 -9.64 -14.62
CA ASP A 82 5.14 -8.76 -14.65
C ASP A 82 5.24 -7.89 -13.42
N VAL A 83 4.10 -7.41 -12.87
CA VAL A 83 4.05 -6.55 -11.68
C VAL A 83 2.95 -7.02 -10.72
N LEU A 84 3.35 -7.33 -9.49
CA LEU A 84 2.45 -7.53 -8.36
C LEU A 84 2.43 -6.26 -7.52
N ILE A 85 1.24 -5.70 -7.25
CA ILE A 85 1.06 -4.59 -6.33
C ILE A 85 0.21 -5.03 -5.13
N ASN A 86 0.86 -5.29 -4.01
CA ASN A 86 0.21 -5.57 -2.73
C ASN A 86 -0.24 -4.23 -2.12
N ASN A 87 -1.47 -3.81 -2.45
CA ASN A 87 -2.02 -2.52 -2.04
C ASN A 87 -3.15 -2.64 -1.02
N ALA A 88 -3.87 -3.75 -0.95
CA ALA A 88 -4.94 -3.95 0.02
C ALA A 88 -4.48 -3.63 1.45
N GLY A 89 -5.28 -2.87 2.18
CA GLY A 89 -4.94 -2.47 3.53
C GLY A 89 -6.01 -1.63 4.21
N VAL A 90 -5.93 -1.61 5.53
CA VAL A 90 -6.86 -0.92 6.43
C VAL A 90 -6.11 -0.08 7.45
N ALA A 91 -6.81 0.85 8.13
CA ALA A 91 -6.22 1.68 9.18
C ALA A 91 -6.75 1.30 10.56
N GLY A 92 -5.91 1.53 11.59
CA GLY A 92 -6.26 1.40 12.99
C GLY A 92 -5.69 2.56 13.81
N ALA A 93 -6.47 3.09 14.74
CA ALA A 93 -6.05 4.17 15.64
C ALA A 93 -6.64 3.98 17.05
N GLY A 94 -5.83 4.26 18.06
CA GLY A 94 -6.19 4.16 19.48
C GLY A 94 -4.97 4.21 20.37
N ALA A 95 -5.15 4.42 21.67
CA ALA A 95 -4.08 4.23 22.65
C ALA A 95 -3.79 2.72 22.78
N ILE A 96 -2.56 2.37 23.18
CA ILE A 96 -2.13 0.97 23.21
C ILE A 96 -3.01 0.10 24.12
N GLU A 97 -3.46 0.69 25.23
CA GLU A 97 -4.31 0.06 26.24
C GLU A 97 -5.76 -0.14 25.78
N ASP A 98 -6.23 0.65 24.79
CA ASP A 98 -7.63 0.66 24.35
C ASP A 98 -7.86 -0.22 23.11
N VAL A 99 -6.82 -0.49 22.31
CA VAL A 99 -6.95 -1.28 21.07
C VAL A 99 -6.99 -2.78 21.41
N SER A 100 -8.09 -3.43 21.07
CA SER A 100 -8.29 -4.86 21.36
C SER A 100 -7.29 -5.76 20.62
N ILE A 101 -6.98 -6.94 21.19
CA ILE A 101 -6.17 -7.94 20.49
C ILE A 101 -6.85 -8.42 19.20
N SER A 102 -8.18 -8.43 19.16
CA SER A 102 -8.92 -8.77 17.93
C SER A 102 -8.68 -7.74 16.82
N ASP A 103 -8.59 -6.44 17.15
CA ASP A 103 -8.25 -5.40 16.17
C ASP A 103 -6.78 -5.48 15.73
N TRP A 104 -5.87 -5.87 16.65
CA TRP A 104 -4.49 -6.16 16.30
C TRP A 104 -4.41 -7.33 15.30
N ASN A 105 -5.08 -8.45 15.58
CA ASN A 105 -5.09 -9.61 14.69
C ASN A 105 -5.68 -9.26 13.31
N TRP A 106 -6.79 -8.53 13.29
CA TRP A 106 -7.44 -8.08 12.05
C TRP A 106 -6.52 -7.24 11.18
N ILE A 107 -5.84 -6.23 11.75
CA ILE A 107 -4.96 -5.34 10.97
C ILE A 107 -3.67 -6.05 10.53
N ILE A 108 -3.13 -6.97 11.35
CA ILE A 108 -1.97 -7.79 11.01
C ILE A 108 -2.31 -8.71 9.84
N ASP A 109 -3.47 -9.38 9.88
CA ASP A 109 -3.86 -10.33 8.84
C ASP A 109 -4.01 -9.64 7.48
N ILE A 110 -4.62 -8.47 7.44
CA ILE A 110 -4.80 -7.73 6.18
C ILE A 110 -3.49 -7.05 5.76
N ASN A 111 -2.92 -6.17 6.60
CA ASN A 111 -1.84 -5.27 6.22
C ASN A 111 -0.47 -5.94 6.10
N LEU A 112 -0.25 -7.04 6.81
CA LEU A 112 1.03 -7.76 6.81
C LEU A 112 0.90 -9.13 6.17
N LEU A 113 0.06 -10.01 6.70
CA LEU A 113 -0.05 -11.37 6.18
C LEU A 113 -0.64 -11.40 4.76
N GLY A 114 -1.57 -10.47 4.42
CA GLY A 114 -2.04 -10.30 3.05
C GLY A 114 -0.91 -9.98 2.07
N VAL A 115 0.02 -9.10 2.46
CA VAL A 115 1.23 -8.80 1.66
C VAL A 115 2.14 -10.03 1.56
N VAL A 116 2.32 -10.76 2.68
CA VAL A 116 3.12 -12.00 2.71
C VAL A 116 2.51 -13.05 1.78
N ARG A 117 1.18 -13.26 1.78
CA ARG A 117 0.49 -14.20 0.88
C ARG A 117 0.75 -13.85 -0.58
N GLY A 118 0.57 -12.57 -0.96
CA GLY A 118 0.89 -12.10 -2.32
C GLY A 118 2.34 -12.39 -2.70
N CYS A 119 3.30 -11.99 -1.86
CA CYS A 119 4.71 -12.27 -2.10
C CYS A 119 5.00 -13.78 -2.23
N LYS A 120 4.46 -14.60 -1.32
CA LYS A 120 4.67 -16.06 -1.28
C LYS A 120 4.15 -16.74 -2.55
N VAL A 121 2.97 -16.36 -3.00
CA VAL A 121 2.30 -17.03 -4.14
C VAL A 121 2.94 -16.61 -5.49
N PHE A 122 3.27 -15.32 -5.67
CA PHE A 122 3.79 -14.84 -6.95
C PHE A 122 5.32 -14.99 -7.10
N THR A 123 6.10 -15.07 -6.04
CA THR A 123 7.56 -15.25 -6.12
C THR A 123 7.96 -16.49 -6.94
N PRO A 124 7.37 -17.69 -6.77
CA PRO A 124 7.72 -18.84 -7.61
C PRO A 124 7.42 -18.61 -9.09
N ILE A 125 6.38 -17.85 -9.44
CA ILE A 125 6.03 -17.50 -10.82
C ILE A 125 7.14 -16.62 -11.39
N PHE A 126 7.52 -15.54 -10.70
CA PHE A 126 8.59 -14.64 -11.11
C PHE A 126 9.95 -15.36 -11.23
N LYS A 127 10.27 -16.28 -10.31
CA LYS A 127 11.50 -17.10 -10.39
C LYS A 127 11.52 -17.96 -11.64
N ARG A 128 10.40 -18.60 -12.01
CA ARG A 128 10.32 -19.38 -13.25
C ARG A 128 10.43 -18.50 -14.51
N GLN A 129 9.94 -17.26 -14.45
CA GLN A 129 10.04 -16.29 -15.55
C GLN A 129 11.45 -15.67 -15.67
N GLY A 130 12.25 -15.69 -14.60
CA GLY A 130 13.53 -14.97 -14.53
C GLY A 130 13.38 -13.44 -14.45
N ASN A 131 12.18 -12.94 -14.22
CA ASN A 131 11.86 -11.52 -14.07
C ASN A 131 10.55 -11.32 -13.33
N GLY A 132 10.37 -10.12 -12.76
CA GLY A 132 9.15 -9.69 -12.08
C GLY A 132 9.41 -8.47 -11.21
N HIS A 133 8.33 -7.84 -10.76
CA HIS A 133 8.42 -6.72 -9.85
C HIS A 133 7.35 -6.82 -8.76
N ILE A 134 7.78 -6.93 -7.51
CA ILE A 134 6.91 -6.90 -6.33
C ILE A 134 6.89 -5.48 -5.79
N VAL A 135 5.69 -4.89 -5.67
CA VAL A 135 5.47 -3.54 -5.14
C VAL A 135 4.59 -3.65 -3.91
N ASN A 136 5.12 -3.33 -2.75
CA ASN A 136 4.40 -3.40 -1.48
C ASN A 136 4.04 -2.01 -0.97
N ILE A 137 2.74 -1.76 -0.77
CA ILE A 137 2.25 -0.47 -0.26
C ILE A 137 2.33 -0.47 1.29
N ALA A 138 3.39 0.15 1.79
CA ALA A 138 3.56 0.47 3.21
C ALA A 138 2.91 1.83 3.55
N SER A 139 3.57 2.66 4.34
CA SER A 139 3.16 4.01 4.71
C SER A 139 4.34 4.76 5.34
N MET A 140 4.31 6.08 5.32
CA MET A 140 5.17 6.90 6.18
C MET A 140 4.99 6.59 7.66
N ALA A 141 3.83 6.08 8.08
CA ALA A 141 3.57 5.63 9.45
C ALA A 141 4.50 4.48 9.88
N GLY A 142 4.89 3.59 8.96
CA GLY A 142 5.90 2.56 9.21
C GLY A 142 7.34 3.08 9.34
N LEU A 143 7.57 4.34 9.00
CA LEU A 143 8.89 4.99 9.05
C LEU A 143 9.00 6.06 10.15
N LEU A 144 7.88 6.67 10.58
CA LEU A 144 7.88 7.89 11.42
C LEU A 144 7.19 7.71 12.79
N ASP A 145 6.68 6.53 13.13
CA ASP A 145 6.12 6.19 14.46
C ASP A 145 5.01 7.16 14.92
N VAL A 146 3.94 7.31 14.13
CA VAL A 146 2.83 8.22 14.42
C VAL A 146 2.15 7.82 15.74
N PRO A 147 2.03 8.72 16.75
CA PRO A 147 1.40 8.39 18.02
C PRO A 147 -0.06 7.94 17.86
N ARG A 148 -0.52 7.03 18.74
CA ARG A 148 -1.87 6.47 18.78
C ARG A 148 -2.27 5.69 17.52
N MET A 149 -1.27 5.15 16.80
CA MET A 149 -1.44 4.28 15.63
C MET A 149 -0.52 3.05 15.72
N ALA A 150 -0.30 2.51 16.92
CA ALA A 150 0.71 1.47 17.15
C ALA A 150 0.49 0.24 16.23
N SER A 151 -0.72 -0.28 16.14
CA SER A 151 -1.04 -1.46 15.31
C SER A 151 -0.79 -1.19 13.82
N TYR A 152 -1.18 -0.03 13.33
CA TYR A 152 -0.93 0.38 11.96
C TYR A 152 0.56 0.60 11.68
N ASN A 153 1.26 1.35 12.56
CA ASN A 153 2.70 1.59 12.42
C ASN A 153 3.49 0.29 12.37
N VAL A 154 3.19 -0.66 13.28
CA VAL A 154 3.87 -1.96 13.34
C VAL A 154 3.67 -2.75 12.05
N THR A 155 2.43 -2.85 11.54
CA THR A 155 2.18 -3.58 10.29
C THR A 155 2.89 -2.93 9.11
N LYS A 156 2.89 -1.60 9.00
CA LYS A 156 3.55 -0.90 7.90
C LYS A 156 5.08 -0.90 8.03
N ALA A 157 5.62 -0.89 9.24
CA ALA A 157 7.05 -1.10 9.48
C ALA A 157 7.49 -2.53 9.11
N ALA A 158 6.68 -3.53 9.44
CA ALA A 158 6.94 -4.92 9.05
C ALA A 158 6.95 -5.09 7.51
N VAL A 159 6.04 -4.42 6.79
CA VAL A 159 6.05 -4.42 5.31
C VAL A 159 7.32 -3.77 4.76
N VAL A 160 7.83 -2.70 5.38
CA VAL A 160 9.12 -2.11 4.96
C VAL A 160 10.25 -3.11 5.16
N ALA A 161 10.34 -3.76 6.32
CA ALA A 161 11.37 -4.76 6.61
C ALA A 161 11.27 -5.96 5.66
N LEU A 162 10.07 -6.51 5.45
CA LEU A 162 9.82 -7.59 4.50
C LEU A 162 10.31 -7.22 3.09
N SER A 163 9.96 -6.03 2.62
CA SER A 163 10.29 -5.59 1.25
C SER A 163 11.80 -5.45 1.05
N THR A 164 12.52 -4.88 2.03
CA THR A 164 13.98 -4.73 1.95
C THR A 164 14.70 -6.07 2.08
N THR A 165 14.14 -7.03 2.82
CA THR A 165 14.66 -8.40 2.87
C THR A 165 14.47 -9.10 1.53
N LEU A 166 13.25 -9.06 0.97
CA LEU A 166 12.95 -9.69 -0.33
C LEU A 166 13.74 -9.06 -1.49
N GLU A 167 14.04 -7.76 -1.42
CA GLU A 167 14.91 -7.12 -2.43
C GLU A 167 16.28 -7.78 -2.49
N GLN A 168 16.88 -8.07 -1.35
CA GLN A 168 18.18 -8.77 -1.29
C GLN A 168 18.07 -10.26 -1.71
N GLU A 169 17.02 -10.95 -1.25
CA GLU A 169 16.83 -12.38 -1.56
C GLU A 169 16.53 -12.65 -3.04
N LEU A 170 15.84 -11.72 -3.72
CA LEU A 170 15.30 -11.94 -5.05
C LEU A 170 16.14 -11.30 -6.18
N MET A 171 17.15 -10.51 -5.82
CA MET A 171 18.03 -9.81 -6.75
C MET A 171 18.71 -10.77 -7.74
N GLU A 172 19.25 -11.91 -7.25
CA GLU A 172 19.90 -12.92 -8.08
C GLU A 172 18.97 -13.61 -9.09
N HIS A 173 17.65 -13.54 -8.85
CA HIS A 173 16.62 -14.08 -9.74
C HIS A 173 16.10 -13.06 -10.77
N GLY A 174 16.67 -11.85 -10.84
CA GLY A 174 16.19 -10.78 -11.73
C GLY A 174 14.86 -10.17 -11.31
N ILE A 175 14.43 -10.40 -10.07
CA ILE A 175 13.15 -9.91 -9.53
C ILE A 175 13.40 -8.61 -8.75
N LYS A 176 12.67 -7.56 -9.10
CA LYS A 176 12.73 -6.27 -8.39
C LYS A 176 11.72 -6.22 -7.25
N VAL A 177 12.06 -5.49 -6.20
CA VAL A 177 11.14 -5.22 -5.09
C VAL A 177 11.14 -3.73 -4.77
N SER A 178 9.94 -3.14 -4.68
CA SER A 178 9.73 -1.75 -4.26
C SER A 178 8.85 -1.70 -3.04
N VAL A 179 9.22 -0.87 -2.07
CA VAL A 179 8.36 -0.49 -0.95
C VAL A 179 7.92 0.96 -1.11
N VAL A 180 6.62 1.18 -1.06
CA VAL A 180 6.01 2.50 -1.24
C VAL A 180 5.55 3.02 0.12
N CYS A 181 5.99 4.20 0.50
CA CYS A 181 5.63 4.81 1.79
C CYS A 181 4.91 6.16 1.56
N PRO A 182 3.61 6.17 1.22
CA PRO A 182 2.84 7.38 1.10
C PRO A 182 2.61 8.05 2.46
N SER A 183 2.43 9.37 2.48
CA SER A 183 1.91 10.12 3.62
C SER A 183 0.39 10.31 3.46
N PHE A 184 -0.19 11.26 4.18
CA PHE A 184 -1.62 11.54 4.10
C PHE A 184 -1.99 12.11 2.73
N PHE A 185 -3.00 11.52 2.10
CA PHE A 185 -3.67 11.97 0.90
C PHE A 185 -5.09 11.39 0.86
N GLN A 186 -5.98 11.96 0.10
CA GLN A 186 -7.39 11.55 0.06
C GLN A 186 -7.56 10.15 -0.53
N THR A 187 -8.11 9.24 0.26
CA THR A 187 -8.38 7.84 -0.11
C THR A 187 -9.62 7.34 0.64
N ASN A 188 -10.11 6.15 0.25
CA ASN A 188 -11.19 5.46 0.95
C ASN A 188 -10.74 4.72 2.23
N LEU A 189 -9.50 4.92 2.69
CA LEU A 189 -8.95 4.25 3.87
C LEU A 189 -9.74 4.55 5.15
N GLU A 190 -10.43 5.69 5.20
CA GLU A 190 -11.30 6.08 6.30
C GLU A 190 -12.55 5.20 6.44
N GLU A 191 -13.07 4.64 5.33
CA GLU A 191 -14.27 3.80 5.35
C GLU A 191 -14.11 2.53 6.18
N THR A 192 -12.89 1.99 6.25
CA THR A 192 -12.55 0.75 6.95
C THR A 192 -11.77 0.98 8.24
N MET A 193 -11.51 2.24 8.62
CA MET A 193 -10.70 2.55 9.80
C MET A 193 -11.42 2.14 11.08
N ARG A 194 -10.75 1.32 11.90
CA ARG A 194 -11.17 1.04 13.27
C ARG A 194 -10.46 1.98 14.24
N SER A 195 -11.23 2.65 15.10
CA SER A 195 -10.68 3.59 16.08
C SER A 195 -11.44 3.48 17.40
N THR A 196 -10.70 3.50 18.50
CA THR A 196 -11.26 3.54 19.86
C THR A 196 -11.62 4.97 20.31
N ASP A 197 -11.28 5.99 19.52
CA ASP A 197 -11.48 7.40 19.86
C ASP A 197 -12.07 8.16 18.65
N PRO A 198 -13.33 8.63 18.75
CA PRO A 198 -13.98 9.42 17.68
C PRO A 198 -13.22 10.72 17.35
N GLY A 199 -12.50 11.30 18.33
CA GLY A 199 -11.67 12.49 18.10
C GLY A 199 -10.48 12.18 17.19
N LEU A 200 -9.87 11.01 17.36
CA LEU A 200 -8.81 10.53 16.46
C LEU A 200 -9.34 10.30 15.05
N THR A 201 -10.48 9.66 14.91
CA THR A 201 -11.12 9.45 13.60
C THR A 201 -11.31 10.79 12.88
N LYS A 202 -11.91 11.77 13.55
CA LYS A 202 -12.10 13.12 12.98
C LYS A 202 -10.79 13.81 12.62
N MET A 203 -9.75 13.64 13.43
CA MET A 203 -8.41 14.19 13.15
C MET A 203 -7.79 13.50 11.93
N MET A 204 -7.88 12.17 11.83
CA MET A 204 -7.35 11.41 10.71
C MET A 204 -8.04 11.78 9.39
N ASN A 205 -9.36 11.87 9.39
CA ASN A 205 -10.12 12.30 8.21
C ASN A 205 -9.72 13.70 7.74
N LYS A 206 -9.49 14.61 8.69
CA LYS A 206 -8.97 15.95 8.37
C LYS A 206 -7.55 15.91 7.79
N LEU A 207 -6.68 15.03 8.28
CA LEU A 207 -5.32 14.87 7.76
C LEU A 207 -5.34 14.27 6.36
N LEU A 208 -6.17 13.25 6.09
CA LEU A 208 -6.36 12.67 4.77
C LEU A 208 -6.90 13.71 3.78
N ALA A 209 -7.92 14.45 4.16
CA ALA A 209 -8.50 15.52 3.32
C ALA A 209 -7.55 16.70 3.08
N SER A 210 -6.58 16.95 3.98
CA SER A 210 -5.60 18.03 3.85
C SER A 210 -4.38 17.68 3.01
N GLY A 211 -4.31 16.45 2.47
CA GLY A 211 -3.23 16.00 1.61
C GLY A 211 -3.08 16.90 0.37
N LYS A 212 -1.82 17.27 0.07
CA LYS A 212 -1.52 18.15 -1.07
C LYS A 212 -1.57 17.45 -2.43
N LEU A 213 -1.40 16.13 -2.42
CA LEU A 213 -1.42 15.31 -3.62
C LEU A 213 -2.75 14.56 -3.69
N SER A 214 -3.33 14.47 -4.89
CA SER A 214 -4.46 13.58 -5.15
C SER A 214 -3.99 12.11 -5.21
N ALA A 215 -4.94 11.16 -5.10
CA ALA A 215 -4.65 9.74 -5.27
C ALA A 215 -4.01 9.45 -6.63
N GLU A 216 -4.48 10.08 -7.70
CA GLU A 216 -3.92 9.97 -9.05
C GLU A 216 -2.46 10.46 -9.11
N GLN A 217 -2.16 11.61 -8.50
CA GLN A 217 -0.79 12.13 -8.46
C GLN A 217 0.15 11.21 -7.68
N VAL A 218 -0.32 10.66 -6.55
CA VAL A 218 0.44 9.68 -5.76
C VAL A 218 0.68 8.41 -6.59
N ALA A 219 -0.36 7.89 -7.25
CA ALA A 219 -0.27 6.73 -8.12
C ALA A 219 0.72 6.94 -9.28
N GLN A 220 0.71 8.12 -9.91
CA GLN A 220 1.67 8.45 -10.98
C GLN A 220 3.12 8.41 -10.47
N ILE A 221 3.41 9.02 -9.31
CA ILE A 221 4.75 9.00 -8.71
C ILE A 221 5.19 7.55 -8.38
N ILE A 222 4.24 6.72 -7.94
CA ILE A 222 4.51 5.30 -7.67
C ILE A 222 4.87 4.57 -8.95
N VAL A 223 4.06 4.68 -10.00
CA VAL A 223 4.30 3.99 -11.28
C VAL A 223 5.63 4.43 -11.90
N ASP A 224 5.97 5.72 -11.83
CA ASP A 224 7.27 6.22 -12.31
C ASP A 224 8.42 5.63 -11.49
N GLY A 225 8.30 5.59 -10.15
CA GLY A 225 9.30 4.95 -9.28
C GLY A 225 9.46 3.45 -9.53
N VAL A 226 8.36 2.75 -9.84
CA VAL A 226 8.38 1.32 -10.23
C VAL A 226 9.11 1.14 -11.56
N ARG A 227 8.83 1.97 -12.57
CA ARG A 227 9.52 1.95 -13.87
C ARG A 227 11.03 2.17 -13.71
N GLU A 228 11.41 3.07 -12.84
CA GLU A 228 12.82 3.33 -12.51
C GLU A 228 13.48 2.23 -11.66
N GLY A 229 12.70 1.27 -11.12
CA GLY A 229 13.20 0.21 -10.27
C GLY A 229 13.65 0.68 -8.87
N LYS A 230 13.07 1.77 -8.35
CA LYS A 230 13.40 2.31 -7.02
C LYS A 230 12.96 1.34 -5.92
N VAL A 231 13.87 1.00 -4.99
CA VAL A 231 13.54 0.18 -3.82
C VAL A 231 12.62 0.93 -2.86
N HIS A 232 12.93 2.19 -2.54
CA HIS A 232 12.07 3.05 -1.70
C HIS A 232 11.41 4.13 -2.53
N ILE A 233 10.08 4.09 -2.61
CA ILE A 233 9.27 5.10 -3.29
C ILE A 233 8.55 5.94 -2.23
N LEU A 234 8.93 7.21 -2.11
CA LEU A 234 8.44 8.15 -1.10
C LEU A 234 7.73 9.32 -1.82
N PRO A 235 6.42 9.20 -2.12
CA PRO A 235 5.71 10.18 -2.95
C PRO A 235 5.69 11.60 -2.35
N HIS A 236 5.76 11.71 -1.02
CA HIS A 236 5.65 12.99 -0.32
C HIS A 236 7.01 13.50 0.15
N ALA A 237 7.51 14.56 -0.46
CA ALA A 237 8.82 15.14 -0.15
C ALA A 237 9.01 15.53 1.33
N SER A 238 7.95 16.01 2.00
CA SER A 238 7.99 16.35 3.43
C SER A 238 8.24 15.12 4.30
N GLY A 239 7.55 14.01 4.02
CA GLY A 239 7.75 12.74 4.69
C GLY A 239 9.16 12.19 4.45
N ALA A 240 9.63 12.22 3.20
CA ALA A 240 10.98 11.79 2.84
C ALA A 240 12.07 12.57 3.60
N LYS A 241 11.91 13.89 3.75
CA LYS A 241 12.84 14.73 4.55
C LYS A 241 12.84 14.30 6.01
N LEU A 242 11.67 14.08 6.60
CA LEU A 242 11.52 13.70 8.01
C LEU A 242 12.09 12.29 8.27
N TRP A 243 11.90 11.35 7.36
CA TRP A 243 12.49 10.02 7.44
C TRP A 243 14.03 10.06 7.36
N ARG A 244 14.61 10.85 6.44
CA ARG A 244 16.06 11.05 6.38
C ARG A 244 16.58 11.67 7.69
N ALA A 245 15.86 12.63 8.25
CA ALA A 245 16.22 13.21 9.54
C ALA A 245 16.19 12.14 10.66
N LYS A 246 15.17 11.27 10.72
CA LYS A 246 15.11 10.14 11.67
C LYS A 246 16.30 9.20 11.53
N ARG A 247 16.75 8.94 10.31
CA ARG A 247 17.83 7.99 10.02
C ARG A 247 19.22 8.50 10.40
N TYR A 248 19.47 9.81 10.28
CA TYR A 248 20.81 10.38 10.40
C TYR A 248 20.99 11.26 11.65
N LEU A 249 19.93 11.73 12.30
CA LEU A 249 20.03 12.52 13.51
C LEU A 249 20.03 11.63 14.77
N PRO A 250 20.75 12.06 15.84
CA PRO A 250 20.57 11.44 17.15
C PRO A 250 19.11 11.45 17.59
N HIS A 251 18.67 10.35 18.21
CA HIS A 251 17.26 10.14 18.57
C HIS A 251 16.64 11.33 19.35
N VAL A 252 17.38 11.91 20.29
CA VAL A 252 16.90 13.05 21.10
C VAL A 252 16.57 14.28 20.23
N LEU A 253 17.40 14.56 19.22
CA LEU A 253 17.17 15.69 18.32
C LEU A 253 15.97 15.42 17.38
N TYR A 254 15.89 14.22 16.84
CA TYR A 254 14.76 13.80 16.02
C TYR A 254 13.44 13.87 16.82
N SER A 255 13.40 13.32 18.03
CA SER A 255 12.19 13.29 18.87
C SER A 255 11.67 14.70 19.17
N LYS A 256 12.55 15.65 19.53
CA LYS A 256 12.17 17.06 19.74
C LYS A 256 11.60 17.70 18.46
N MET A 257 12.23 17.45 17.31
CA MET A 257 11.78 17.96 16.03
C MET A 257 10.42 17.35 15.63
N PHE A 258 10.26 16.04 15.81
CA PHE A 258 9.02 15.31 15.49
C PHE A 258 7.86 15.78 16.39
N GLN A 259 8.06 15.89 17.70
CA GLN A 259 7.08 16.42 18.65
C GLN A 259 6.63 17.83 18.27
N LYS A 260 7.57 18.71 17.91
CA LYS A 260 7.25 20.08 17.45
C LYS A 260 6.44 20.07 16.13
N SER A 261 6.72 19.15 15.23
CA SER A 261 5.95 18.96 14.00
C SER A 261 4.52 18.49 14.31
N MET A 262 4.36 17.50 15.18
CA MET A 262 3.06 16.96 15.58
C MET A 262 2.21 18.00 16.33
N GLN A 263 2.81 18.83 17.19
CA GLN A 263 2.09 19.91 17.87
C GLN A 263 1.54 20.96 16.90
N ARG A 264 2.24 21.22 15.80
CA ARG A 264 1.76 22.16 14.75
C ARG A 264 0.56 21.60 13.97
N MET A 265 0.42 20.27 13.91
CA MET A 265 -0.71 19.60 13.26
C MET A 265 -1.96 19.49 14.16
N LYS A 266 -1.83 19.69 15.49
CA LYS A 266 -2.98 19.74 16.38
C LYS A 266 -3.85 20.98 16.06
N PRO A 267 -5.19 20.83 16.06
CA PRO A 267 -6.09 21.98 15.89
C PRO A 267 -5.84 23.01 17.01
N ARG A 268 -5.99 24.30 16.70
CA ARG A 268 -5.79 25.40 17.67
C ARG A 268 -6.61 25.24 18.94
N SER A 269 -7.78 24.57 18.88
CA SER A 269 -8.64 24.28 20.04
C SER A 269 -8.12 23.22 21.02
N ALA A 270 -7.05 22.50 20.70
CA ALA A 270 -6.45 21.46 21.55
C ALA A 270 -5.05 21.86 22.08
N ARG A 271 -4.74 23.14 22.12
CA ARG A 271 -3.43 23.69 22.56
C ARG A 271 -3.41 24.21 24.00
N TYR A 272 -4.42 23.83 24.81
CA TYR A 272 -4.49 24.16 26.23
C TYR A 272 -4.41 22.90 27.06
#